data_bbb0808352c300e903814451741b61e1
#
_entry.id   bbb0808352c300e903814451741b61e1
#
_cell.length_a   1.000
_cell.length_b   1.000
_cell.length_c   1.000
_cell.angle_alpha   90.00
_cell.angle_beta   90.00
_cell.angle_gamma   90.00
#
_symmetry.space_group_name_H-M   'P 1'
#
loop_
_entity.id
_entity.type
_entity.pdbx_description
1 polymer ?
#
loop_
_entity_poly.entity_id
_entity_poly.type
_entity_poly.pdbx_seq_one_letter_code
_entity_poly.pdbx_strand_id
1 'polypeptide(L)'
;MTSLQQRAELHRQIWQIANDVRGSVDGWDFKQYVLGALFYRFISENFSSYIEAGDDSICYAKLDDSVITDDIKDDAIKTKGYFIYPSQLFCNVAAKANTNDRLNADLNSIFVAIESSAYGYPSEADIKGLFADFDTTSNRLGNTVKDKNARLAAVLKGVEGLKLGDFNEHQIDLFGDAYEFLISNYAANAGKSGGEFFTPQHVSKLIAQLAMHGQTHVNKIYDPAAGSGSLLLQAKKQFDNHIIEEGFFGQEINHTTYNLARMNMFLHNINYDKFDIKLGNTLTEPHFR
;
A
#
# COMPACT_ATOMS: atom_id res chain seq x y z
N MET A 1 10.27 12.82 -20.28
CA MET A 1 8.99 12.15 -20.61
C MET A 1 7.85 12.95 -20.04
N THR A 2 6.68 13.04 -20.71
CA THR A 2 5.49 13.64 -20.11
C THR A 2 4.92 12.71 -19.03
N SER A 3 4.16 13.23 -18.06
CA SER A 3 3.53 12.41 -17.02
C SER A 3 2.64 11.29 -17.58
N LEU A 4 1.98 11.53 -18.71
CA LEU A 4 1.20 10.51 -19.43
C LEU A 4 2.06 9.38 -19.99
N GLN A 5 3.24 9.69 -20.52
CA GLN A 5 4.16 8.68 -21.03
C GLN A 5 4.78 7.86 -19.92
N GLN A 6 5.08 8.47 -18.77
CA GLN A 6 5.57 7.76 -17.58
C GLN A 6 4.52 6.78 -17.04
N ARG A 7 3.24 7.22 -16.95
CA ARG A 7 2.12 6.34 -16.52
C ARG A 7 1.92 5.17 -17.49
N ALA A 8 1.91 5.43 -18.80
CA ALA A 8 1.73 4.37 -19.80
C ALA A 8 2.85 3.31 -19.73
N GLU A 9 4.09 3.73 -19.53
CA GLU A 9 5.23 2.83 -19.38
C GLU A 9 5.14 2.03 -18.06
N LEU A 10 4.75 2.68 -16.95
CA LEU A 10 4.53 2.02 -15.67
C LEU A 10 3.44 0.94 -15.77
N HIS A 11 2.30 1.27 -16.40
CA HIS A 11 1.22 0.30 -16.65
C HIS A 11 1.69 -0.89 -17.48
N ARG A 12 2.52 -0.65 -18.51
CA ARG A 12 3.11 -1.71 -19.33
C ARG A 12 4.02 -2.63 -18.50
N GLN A 13 4.87 -2.05 -17.65
CA GLN A 13 5.77 -2.81 -16.77
C GLN A 13 4.99 -3.66 -15.75
N ILE A 14 3.92 -3.11 -15.16
CA ILE A 14 3.04 -3.86 -14.26
C ILE A 14 2.39 -5.05 -14.98
N TRP A 15 1.91 -4.85 -16.21
CA TRP A 15 1.38 -5.94 -17.02
C TRP A 15 2.43 -7.00 -17.35
N GLN A 16 3.68 -6.60 -17.56
CA GLN A 16 4.78 -7.56 -17.79
C GLN A 16 5.00 -8.44 -16.57
N ILE A 17 5.05 -7.89 -15.36
CA ILE A 17 5.14 -8.67 -14.12
C ILE A 17 4.00 -9.68 -14.04
N ALA A 18 2.77 -9.24 -14.33
CA ALA A 18 1.60 -10.12 -14.34
C ALA A 18 1.73 -11.26 -15.35
N ASN A 19 2.34 -11.03 -16.51
CA ASN A 19 2.54 -12.05 -17.54
C ASN A 19 3.68 -13.00 -17.20
N ASP A 20 4.77 -12.53 -16.62
CA ASP A 20 5.94 -13.34 -16.29
C ASP A 20 5.65 -14.38 -15.20
N VAL A 21 4.67 -14.10 -14.33
CA VAL A 21 4.25 -15.02 -13.26
C VAL A 21 2.99 -15.84 -13.64
N ARG A 22 2.40 -15.57 -14.79
CA ARG A 22 1.12 -16.14 -15.29
C ARG A 22 1.09 -17.66 -15.50
N GLY A 23 2.21 -18.36 -15.40
CA GLY A 23 2.29 -19.80 -15.78
C GLY A 23 1.58 -20.78 -14.85
N SER A 24 1.05 -20.39 -13.68
CA SER A 24 0.55 -21.33 -12.68
C SER A 24 -0.35 -20.79 -11.56
N VAL A 25 -0.71 -19.52 -11.59
CA VAL A 25 -1.64 -18.91 -10.60
C VAL A 25 -2.78 -18.26 -11.35
N ASP A 26 -4.01 -18.46 -10.86
CA ASP A 26 -5.18 -17.80 -11.45
C ASP A 26 -4.97 -16.30 -11.45
N GLY A 27 -5.26 -15.61 -12.53
CA GLY A 27 -4.87 -14.21 -12.76
C GLY A 27 -5.37 -13.21 -11.68
N TRP A 28 -6.32 -13.65 -10.85
CA TRP A 28 -6.86 -12.93 -9.71
C TRP A 28 -5.91 -12.93 -8.50
N ASP A 29 -5.45 -14.11 -8.11
CA ASP A 29 -4.64 -14.29 -6.91
C ASP A 29 -3.26 -13.65 -7.02
N PHE A 30 -2.72 -13.60 -8.23
CA PHE A 30 -1.43 -12.98 -8.49
C PHE A 30 -1.42 -11.47 -8.21
N LYS A 31 -2.51 -10.77 -8.50
CA LYS A 31 -2.61 -9.32 -8.29
C LYS A 31 -2.46 -8.93 -6.83
N GLN A 32 -2.95 -9.74 -5.89
CA GLN A 32 -2.78 -9.51 -4.45
C GLN A 32 -1.30 -9.48 -4.06
N TYR A 33 -0.49 -10.39 -4.62
CA TYR A 33 0.95 -10.43 -4.36
C TYR A 33 1.68 -9.21 -4.94
N VAL A 34 1.29 -8.75 -6.13
CA VAL A 34 1.87 -7.54 -6.71
C VAL A 34 1.47 -6.30 -5.91
N LEU A 35 0.20 -6.19 -5.51
CA LEU A 35 -0.31 -5.09 -4.68
C LEU A 35 0.41 -5.04 -3.34
N GLY A 36 0.51 -6.17 -2.64
CA GLY A 36 1.20 -6.25 -1.36
C GLY A 36 2.70 -5.98 -1.46
N ALA A 37 3.37 -6.47 -2.52
CA ALA A 37 4.78 -6.21 -2.76
C ALA A 37 5.04 -4.73 -3.12
N LEU A 38 4.16 -4.10 -3.90
CA LEU A 38 4.22 -2.68 -4.21
C LEU A 38 4.05 -1.83 -2.94
N PHE A 39 3.09 -2.20 -2.10
CA PHE A 39 2.89 -1.55 -0.80
C PHE A 39 4.10 -1.72 0.11
N TYR A 40 4.65 -2.95 0.22
CA TYR A 40 5.85 -3.21 1.01
C TYR A 40 7.06 -2.40 0.51
N ARG A 41 7.25 -2.28 -0.80
CA ARG A 41 8.28 -1.42 -1.38
C ARG A 41 8.05 0.05 -0.98
N PHE A 42 6.83 0.54 -1.12
CA PHE A 42 6.49 1.92 -0.77
C PHE A 42 6.80 2.23 0.69
N ILE A 43 6.27 1.43 1.63
CA ILE A 43 6.50 1.70 3.05
C ILE A 43 7.97 1.59 3.44
N SER A 44 8.73 0.69 2.79
CA SER A 44 10.19 0.55 3.00
C SER A 44 10.94 1.80 2.53
N GLU A 45 10.67 2.28 1.31
CA GLU A 45 11.31 3.47 0.75
C GLU A 45 10.91 4.74 1.53
N ASN A 46 9.61 4.88 1.86
CA ASN A 46 9.11 6.01 2.64
C ASN A 46 9.71 6.04 4.05
N PHE A 47 9.89 4.86 4.67
CA PHE A 47 10.52 4.74 5.98
C PHE A 47 12.01 5.09 5.94
N SER A 48 12.76 4.58 4.95
CA SER A 48 14.18 4.93 4.76
C SER A 48 14.36 6.44 4.57
N SER A 49 13.57 7.04 3.68
CA SER A 49 13.59 8.49 3.44
C SER A 49 13.29 9.32 4.69
N TYR A 50 12.38 8.83 5.54
CA TYR A 50 12.10 9.48 6.82
C TYR A 50 13.29 9.43 7.77
N ILE A 51 13.92 8.26 7.94
CA ILE A 51 15.08 8.10 8.84
C ILE A 51 16.28 8.89 8.33
N GLU A 52 16.52 8.90 7.02
CA GLU A 52 17.62 9.61 6.38
C GLU A 52 17.41 11.14 6.43
N ALA A 53 16.18 11.62 6.56
CA ALA A 53 15.80 13.03 6.75
C ALA A 53 16.48 14.02 5.77
N GLY A 54 16.83 13.55 4.55
CA GLY A 54 17.53 14.32 3.52
C GLY A 54 19.05 14.45 3.73
N ASP A 55 19.63 13.67 4.65
CA ASP A 55 21.09 13.59 4.83
C ASP A 55 21.65 12.49 3.92
N ASP A 56 22.26 12.89 2.80
CA ASP A 56 22.87 12.00 1.81
C ASP A 56 24.05 11.16 2.37
N SER A 57 24.57 11.49 3.55
CA SER A 57 25.63 10.72 4.22
C SER A 57 25.10 9.47 4.91
N ILE A 58 23.78 9.40 5.16
CA ILE A 58 23.10 8.27 5.81
C ILE A 58 22.43 7.42 4.73
N CYS A 59 22.74 6.13 4.71
CA CYS A 59 22.00 5.16 3.91
C CYS A 59 21.41 4.12 4.86
N TYR A 60 20.16 4.29 5.23
CA TYR A 60 19.49 3.44 6.21
C TYR A 60 19.53 1.96 5.84
N ALA A 61 19.38 1.64 4.56
CA ALA A 61 19.44 0.27 4.05
C ALA A 61 20.80 -0.44 4.25
N LYS A 62 21.88 0.31 4.52
CA LYS A 62 23.22 -0.24 4.75
C LYS A 62 23.58 -0.36 6.22
N LEU A 63 22.75 0.14 7.11
CA LEU A 63 23.00 0.04 8.55
C LEU A 63 22.80 -1.40 9.03
N ASP A 64 23.52 -1.76 10.10
CA ASP A 64 23.27 -2.99 10.83
C ASP A 64 22.10 -2.79 11.80
N ASP A 65 21.23 -3.80 11.95
CA ASP A 65 20.05 -3.71 12.82
C ASP A 65 20.43 -3.41 14.28
N SER A 66 21.63 -3.79 14.72
CA SER A 66 22.13 -3.57 16.08
C SER A 66 22.40 -2.10 16.43
N VAL A 67 22.50 -1.21 15.44
CA VAL A 67 22.69 0.23 15.70
C VAL A 67 21.39 0.94 16.03
N ILE A 68 20.25 0.28 15.82
CA ILE A 68 18.93 0.83 16.09
C ILE A 68 18.63 0.77 17.59
N THR A 69 18.47 1.91 18.21
CA THR A 69 18.08 2.03 19.62
C THR A 69 16.56 2.00 19.78
N ASP A 70 16.12 1.69 21.00
CA ASP A 70 14.68 1.73 21.33
C ASP A 70 14.09 3.13 21.16
N ASP A 71 14.86 4.18 21.43
CA ASP A 71 14.42 5.58 21.23
C ASP A 71 14.15 5.90 19.76
N ILE A 72 15.05 5.48 18.85
CA ILE A 72 14.87 5.65 17.39
C ILE A 72 13.63 4.91 16.93
N LYS A 73 13.43 3.70 17.44
CA LYS A 73 12.28 2.88 17.10
C LYS A 73 10.97 3.50 17.59
N ASP A 74 10.94 3.96 18.84
CA ASP A 74 9.77 4.57 19.46
C ASP A 74 9.37 5.86 18.73
N ASP A 75 10.33 6.74 18.40
CA ASP A 75 10.10 7.97 17.66
C ASP A 75 9.56 7.69 16.25
N ALA A 76 10.16 6.73 15.56
CA ALA A 76 9.71 6.34 14.23
C ALA A 76 8.27 5.78 14.23
N ILE A 77 7.90 4.95 15.23
CA ILE A 77 6.53 4.42 15.35
C ILE A 77 5.54 5.54 15.64
N LYS A 78 5.87 6.46 16.53
CA LYS A 78 5.02 7.61 16.84
C LYS A 78 4.76 8.50 15.63
N THR A 79 5.75 8.63 14.76
CA THR A 79 5.67 9.53 13.59
C THR A 79 5.09 8.82 12.37
N LYS A 80 5.55 7.61 12.04
CA LYS A 80 5.16 6.88 10.83
C LYS A 80 4.07 5.84 11.06
N GLY A 81 3.83 5.46 12.31
CA GLY A 81 2.86 4.43 12.69
C GLY A 81 3.42 3.01 12.73
N TYR A 82 4.62 2.76 12.20
CA TYR A 82 5.24 1.44 12.11
C TYR A 82 6.76 1.57 12.16
N PHE A 83 7.44 0.42 12.27
CA PHE A 83 8.90 0.33 12.22
C PHE A 83 9.36 -0.79 11.28
N ILE A 84 10.46 -0.54 10.54
CA ILE A 84 11.11 -1.52 9.66
C ILE A 84 12.62 -1.49 9.93
N TYR A 85 13.20 -2.63 10.29
CA TYR A 85 14.66 -2.74 10.44
C TYR A 85 15.37 -2.65 9.07
N PRO A 86 16.62 -2.18 9.02
CA PRO A 86 17.42 -2.16 7.79
C PRO A 86 17.42 -3.49 7.03
N SER A 87 17.63 -4.62 7.72
CA SER A 87 17.61 -5.95 7.11
C SER A 87 16.25 -6.35 6.52
N GLN A 88 15.18 -5.73 6.99
CA GLN A 88 13.78 -5.99 6.59
C GLN A 88 13.27 -5.07 5.49
N LEU A 89 14.08 -4.13 5.02
CA LEU A 89 13.68 -3.26 3.91
C LEU A 89 13.50 -4.05 2.62
N PHE A 90 12.53 -3.63 1.82
CA PHE A 90 12.20 -4.27 0.55
C PHE A 90 13.44 -4.47 -0.35
N CYS A 91 14.30 -3.46 -0.49
CA CYS A 91 15.50 -3.53 -1.32
C CYS A 91 16.48 -4.64 -0.85
N ASN A 92 16.68 -4.79 0.46
CA ASN A 92 17.57 -5.80 1.03
C ASN A 92 17.00 -7.22 0.91
N VAL A 93 15.69 -7.36 1.04
CA VAL A 93 14.99 -8.64 0.87
C VAL A 93 14.95 -9.04 -0.61
N ALA A 94 14.57 -8.12 -1.50
CA ALA A 94 14.53 -8.34 -2.94
C ALA A 94 15.91 -8.68 -3.50
N ALA A 95 16.99 -8.04 -3.03
CA ALA A 95 18.37 -8.35 -3.46
C ALA A 95 18.73 -9.81 -3.26
N LYS A 96 18.27 -10.45 -2.19
CA LYS A 96 18.55 -11.84 -1.80
C LYS A 96 17.48 -12.85 -2.24
N ALA A 97 16.37 -12.40 -2.83
CA ALA A 97 15.19 -13.20 -3.04
C ALA A 97 15.45 -14.49 -3.85
N ASN A 98 16.27 -14.42 -4.90
CA ASN A 98 16.54 -15.58 -5.78
C ASN A 98 17.42 -16.67 -5.12
N THR A 99 18.12 -16.33 -4.04
CA THR A 99 19.04 -17.26 -3.34
C THR A 99 18.55 -17.64 -1.94
N ASN A 100 17.39 -17.14 -1.54
CA ASN A 100 16.83 -17.41 -0.22
C ASN A 100 15.85 -18.59 -0.25
N ASP A 101 16.30 -19.75 0.22
CA ASP A 101 15.47 -20.97 0.29
C ASP A 101 14.34 -20.89 1.33
N ARG A 102 14.32 -19.85 2.17
CA ARG A 102 13.31 -19.59 3.21
C ARG A 102 12.51 -18.33 2.98
N LEU A 103 12.51 -17.78 1.76
CA LEU A 103 11.92 -16.49 1.43
C LEU A 103 10.47 -16.35 1.90
N ASN A 104 9.65 -17.39 1.74
CA ASN A 104 8.26 -17.38 2.19
C ASN A 104 8.12 -17.21 3.70
N ALA A 105 8.95 -17.89 4.48
CA ALA A 105 8.93 -17.78 5.94
C ALA A 105 9.49 -16.43 6.42
N ASP A 106 10.57 -15.97 5.79
CA ASP A 106 11.21 -14.70 6.13
C ASP A 106 10.28 -13.51 5.82
N LEU A 107 9.62 -13.51 4.66
CA LEU A 107 8.62 -12.49 4.33
C LEU A 107 7.46 -12.46 5.34
N ASN A 108 6.93 -13.62 5.70
CA ASN A 108 5.89 -13.69 6.73
C ASN A 108 6.37 -13.10 8.05
N SER A 109 7.59 -13.44 8.47
CA SER A 109 8.16 -12.91 9.73
C SER A 109 8.36 -11.40 9.66
N ILE A 110 8.78 -10.86 8.52
CA ILE A 110 8.95 -9.42 8.31
C ILE A 110 7.59 -8.71 8.40
N PHE A 111 6.56 -9.22 7.74
CA PHE A 111 5.23 -8.60 7.77
C PHE A 111 4.63 -8.61 9.18
N VAL A 112 4.76 -9.74 9.88
CA VAL A 112 4.37 -9.83 11.30
C VAL A 112 5.17 -8.84 12.16
N ALA A 113 6.47 -8.68 11.93
CA ALA A 113 7.30 -7.74 12.68
C ALA A 113 6.87 -6.29 12.44
N ILE A 114 6.60 -5.91 11.18
CA ILE A 114 6.11 -4.56 10.83
C ILE A 114 4.77 -4.28 11.52
N GLU A 115 3.80 -5.19 11.39
CA GLU A 115 2.48 -5.04 12.00
C GLU A 115 2.56 -4.99 13.54
N SER A 116 3.36 -5.87 14.13
CA SER A 116 3.53 -5.94 15.59
C SER A 116 4.30 -4.75 16.16
N SER A 117 5.06 -4.02 15.34
CA SER A 117 5.78 -2.82 15.81
C SER A 117 4.83 -1.73 16.30
N ALA A 118 3.60 -1.68 15.75
CA ALA A 118 2.57 -0.72 16.13
C ALA A 118 1.79 -1.11 17.40
N TYR A 119 2.03 -2.29 17.97
CA TYR A 119 1.28 -2.76 19.14
C TYR A 119 1.42 -1.81 20.35
N GLY A 120 0.28 -1.37 20.87
CA GLY A 120 0.20 -0.41 21.97
C GLY A 120 0.38 1.06 21.55
N TYR A 121 0.56 1.35 20.27
CA TYR A 121 0.57 2.70 19.73
C TYR A 121 -0.77 3.08 19.10
N PRO A 122 -1.05 4.39 18.94
CA PRO A 122 -2.31 4.85 18.32
C PRO A 122 -2.54 4.29 16.91
N SER A 123 -1.46 3.98 16.18
CA SER A 123 -1.48 3.42 14.83
C SER A 123 -1.80 1.92 14.75
N GLU A 124 -1.93 1.21 15.88
CA GLU A 124 -2.10 -0.25 15.88
C GLU A 124 -3.26 -0.70 14.99
N ALA A 125 -4.41 -0.03 15.07
CA ALA A 125 -5.59 -0.39 14.30
C ALA A 125 -5.38 -0.21 12.78
N ASP A 126 -4.56 0.77 12.39
CA ASP A 126 -4.31 1.12 10.99
C ASP A 126 -3.23 0.24 10.35
N ILE A 127 -2.33 -0.32 11.16
CA ILE A 127 -1.20 -1.15 10.71
C ILE A 127 -1.52 -2.64 10.77
N LYS A 128 -2.23 -3.09 11.80
CA LYS A 128 -2.56 -4.49 12.01
C LYS A 128 -3.33 -5.09 10.82
N GLY A 129 -2.85 -6.23 10.32
CA GLY A 129 -3.49 -6.99 9.24
C GLY A 129 -3.36 -6.37 7.85
N LEU A 130 -2.49 -5.38 7.64
CA LEU A 130 -2.25 -4.80 6.31
C LEU A 130 -1.76 -5.85 5.30
N PHE A 131 -0.96 -6.81 5.75
CA PHE A 131 -0.43 -7.88 4.90
C PHE A 131 -1.27 -9.18 4.93
N ALA A 132 -2.47 -9.17 5.52
CA ALA A 132 -3.30 -10.39 5.68
C ALA A 132 -3.62 -11.07 4.35
N ASP A 133 -3.77 -10.30 3.27
CA ASP A 133 -4.04 -10.83 1.92
C ASP A 133 -2.77 -11.31 1.17
N PHE A 134 -1.57 -11.09 1.74
CA PHE A 134 -0.29 -11.56 1.20
C PHE A 134 0.13 -12.89 1.85
N ASP A 135 -0.61 -13.97 1.58
CA ASP A 135 -0.32 -15.29 2.15
C ASP A 135 0.90 -15.95 1.48
N THR A 136 2.07 -15.83 2.13
CA THR A 136 3.35 -16.41 1.65
C THR A 136 3.38 -17.94 1.68
N THR A 137 2.38 -18.58 2.31
CA THR A 137 2.29 -20.03 2.48
C THR A 137 1.27 -20.68 1.55
N SER A 138 0.49 -19.86 0.85
CA SER A 138 -0.61 -20.30 -0.02
C SER A 138 -0.18 -21.34 -1.06
N ASN A 139 -0.99 -22.38 -1.25
CA ASN A 139 -0.79 -23.36 -2.32
C ASN A 139 -0.99 -22.76 -3.74
N ARG A 140 -1.58 -21.56 -3.82
CA ARG A 140 -1.67 -20.79 -5.06
C ARG A 140 -0.29 -20.37 -5.58
N LEU A 141 0.68 -20.15 -4.68
CA LEU A 141 2.08 -19.93 -5.05
C LEU A 141 2.83 -21.17 -5.49
N GLY A 142 2.27 -22.36 -5.29
CA GLY A 142 2.86 -23.65 -5.65
C GLY A 142 2.73 -24.69 -4.55
N ASN A 143 2.95 -25.93 -4.95
CA ASN A 143 2.78 -27.08 -4.05
C ASN A 143 4.00 -27.32 -3.15
N THR A 144 5.17 -26.81 -3.53
CA THR A 144 6.41 -26.95 -2.75
C THR A 144 6.92 -25.61 -2.25
N VAL A 145 7.71 -25.61 -1.18
CA VAL A 145 8.38 -24.38 -0.66
C VAL A 145 9.25 -23.77 -1.76
N LYS A 146 9.94 -24.58 -2.55
CA LYS A 146 10.76 -24.11 -3.66
C LYS A 146 9.95 -23.35 -4.70
N ASP A 147 8.78 -23.86 -5.08
CA ASP A 147 7.90 -23.19 -6.05
C ASP A 147 7.37 -21.88 -5.49
N LYS A 148 6.96 -21.88 -4.21
CA LYS A 148 6.47 -20.67 -3.52
C LYS A 148 7.56 -19.60 -3.50
N ASN A 149 8.78 -19.94 -3.09
CA ASN A 149 9.91 -19.03 -3.04
C ASN A 149 10.28 -18.49 -4.42
N ALA A 150 10.29 -19.33 -5.45
CA ALA A 150 10.58 -18.89 -6.81
C ALA A 150 9.56 -17.85 -7.31
N ARG A 151 8.26 -18.03 -7.01
CA ARG A 151 7.22 -17.06 -7.41
C ARG A 151 7.26 -15.78 -6.59
N LEU A 152 7.45 -15.88 -5.28
CA LEU A 152 7.64 -14.70 -4.43
C LEU A 152 8.86 -13.90 -4.88
N ALA A 153 9.98 -14.57 -5.20
CA ALA A 153 11.16 -13.90 -5.74
C ALA A 153 10.88 -13.20 -7.07
N ALA A 154 10.13 -13.85 -7.98
CA ALA A 154 9.73 -13.23 -9.25
C ALA A 154 8.85 -11.98 -9.04
N VAL A 155 7.90 -12.03 -8.09
CA VAL A 155 7.08 -10.85 -7.73
C VAL A 155 7.96 -9.72 -7.19
N LEU A 156 8.82 -10.02 -6.20
CA LEU A 156 9.70 -8.99 -5.61
C LEU A 156 10.63 -8.38 -6.66
N LYS A 157 11.25 -9.21 -7.51
CA LYS A 157 12.14 -8.72 -8.59
C LYS A 157 11.38 -7.92 -9.65
N GLY A 158 10.19 -8.32 -10.00
CA GLY A 158 9.32 -7.56 -10.90
C GLY A 158 8.99 -6.19 -10.33
N VAL A 159 8.56 -6.13 -9.06
CA VAL A 159 8.25 -4.88 -8.38
C VAL A 159 9.50 -4.02 -8.18
N GLU A 160 10.67 -4.60 -7.86
CA GLU A 160 11.95 -3.89 -7.78
C GLU A 160 12.30 -3.18 -9.09
N GLY A 161 12.03 -3.83 -10.23
CA GLY A 161 12.30 -3.29 -11.57
C GLY A 161 11.37 -2.16 -12.03
N LEU A 162 10.29 -1.88 -11.30
CA LEU A 162 9.38 -0.78 -11.64
C LEU A 162 10.08 0.58 -11.46
N LYS A 163 10.01 1.41 -12.50
CA LYS A 163 10.54 2.79 -12.46
C LYS A 163 9.51 3.71 -11.82
N LEU A 164 9.54 3.79 -10.52
CA LEU A 164 8.65 4.63 -9.74
C LEU A 164 9.23 6.02 -9.46
N GLY A 165 10.38 6.38 -10.01
CA GLY A 165 11.09 7.62 -9.85
C GLY A 165 11.89 7.72 -8.53
N ASP A 166 12.30 8.93 -8.03
CA ASP A 166 13.03 9.16 -6.75
C ASP A 166 12.12 9.82 -5.70
N PHE A 167 12.11 9.44 -4.43
CA PHE A 167 11.19 9.95 -3.38
C PHE A 167 11.23 11.48 -3.24
N ASN A 168 12.34 12.11 -3.63
CA ASN A 168 12.53 13.54 -3.55
C ASN A 168 11.97 14.32 -4.76
N GLU A 169 11.54 13.64 -5.83
CA GLU A 169 11.10 14.26 -7.08
C GLU A 169 9.63 13.94 -7.48
N HIS A 170 8.65 14.12 -6.64
CA HIS A 170 7.22 13.92 -6.94
C HIS A 170 6.71 12.48 -7.11
N GLN A 171 7.39 11.49 -6.52
CA GLN A 171 7.15 10.06 -6.75
C GLN A 171 5.92 9.47 -6.11
N ILE A 172 5.40 10.09 -5.07
CA ILE A 172 4.24 9.58 -4.32
C ILE A 172 3.05 9.34 -5.26
N ASP A 173 2.88 10.18 -6.29
CA ASP A 173 1.83 10.00 -7.28
C ASP A 173 2.01 8.73 -8.14
N LEU A 174 3.25 8.31 -8.43
CA LEU A 174 3.50 7.12 -9.25
C LEU A 174 3.18 5.81 -8.51
N PHE A 175 3.45 5.72 -7.23
CA PHE A 175 3.04 4.56 -6.42
C PHE A 175 1.53 4.46 -6.30
N GLY A 176 0.87 5.57 -5.98
CA GLY A 176 -0.58 5.63 -5.91
C GLY A 176 -1.23 5.33 -7.27
N ASP A 177 -0.71 5.90 -8.36
CA ASP A 177 -1.20 5.62 -9.71
C ASP A 177 -1.01 4.14 -10.12
N ALA A 178 0.13 3.52 -9.77
CA ALA A 178 0.38 2.11 -10.00
C ALA A 178 -0.62 1.22 -9.23
N TYR A 179 -0.87 1.58 -7.98
CA TYR A 179 -1.79 0.86 -7.12
C TYR A 179 -3.24 1.00 -7.60
N GLU A 180 -3.69 2.22 -7.91
CA GLU A 180 -5.03 2.46 -8.47
C GLU A 180 -5.23 1.74 -9.82
N PHE A 181 -4.19 1.69 -10.66
CA PHE A 181 -4.22 0.93 -11.91
C PHE A 181 -4.40 -0.57 -11.66
N LEU A 182 -3.65 -1.14 -10.71
CA LEU A 182 -3.80 -2.54 -10.32
C LEU A 182 -5.20 -2.83 -9.78
N ILE A 183 -5.74 -1.99 -8.89
CA ILE A 183 -7.09 -2.14 -8.35
C ILE A 183 -8.15 -2.05 -9.45
N SER A 184 -8.05 -1.09 -10.36
CA SER A 184 -9.02 -0.93 -11.46
C SER A 184 -9.07 -2.15 -12.37
N ASN A 185 -7.90 -2.73 -12.66
CA ASN A 185 -7.80 -3.98 -13.42
C ASN A 185 -8.23 -5.21 -12.61
N TYR A 186 -8.05 -5.16 -11.29
CA TYR A 186 -8.56 -6.14 -10.37
C TYR A 186 -10.09 -6.17 -10.45
N ALA A 187 -10.75 -5.02 -10.34
CA ALA A 187 -12.19 -4.88 -10.44
C ALA A 187 -12.74 -5.33 -11.80
N ALA A 188 -12.09 -4.98 -12.91
CA ALA A 188 -12.52 -5.31 -14.26
C ALA A 188 -12.54 -6.83 -14.55
N ASN A 189 -11.70 -7.63 -13.88
CA ASN A 189 -11.57 -9.06 -14.09
C ASN A 189 -12.32 -9.91 -13.05
N ALA A 190 -12.87 -9.29 -12.00
CA ALA A 190 -13.58 -9.97 -10.92
C ALA A 190 -15.03 -10.37 -11.28
N GLY A 191 -15.46 -10.12 -12.50
CA GLY A 191 -16.83 -10.43 -12.93
C GLY A 191 -17.86 -9.57 -12.19
N LYS A 192 -18.97 -10.20 -11.72
CA LYS A 192 -20.08 -9.49 -11.04
C LYS A 192 -19.65 -8.77 -9.74
N SER A 193 -18.57 -9.19 -9.11
CA SER A 193 -18.04 -8.58 -7.87
C SER A 193 -17.14 -7.38 -8.11
N GLY A 194 -16.70 -7.13 -9.34
CA GLY A 194 -15.74 -6.05 -9.65
C GLY A 194 -16.26 -4.65 -9.35
N GLY A 195 -17.55 -4.42 -9.47
CA GLY A 195 -18.19 -3.14 -9.15
C GLY A 195 -18.28 -2.83 -7.65
N GLU A 196 -18.05 -3.83 -6.79
CA GLU A 196 -18.09 -3.67 -5.34
C GLU A 196 -16.82 -3.03 -4.77
N PHE A 197 -15.72 -3.06 -5.54
CA PHE A 197 -14.39 -2.67 -5.04
C PHE A 197 -13.90 -1.32 -5.53
N PHE A 198 -14.40 -0.85 -6.65
CA PHE A 198 -13.79 0.29 -7.33
C PHE A 198 -14.80 1.15 -8.07
N THR A 199 -14.87 2.42 -7.68
CA THR A 199 -15.61 3.44 -8.44
C THR A 199 -14.65 4.06 -9.48
N PRO A 200 -15.03 4.13 -10.77
CA PRO A 200 -14.18 4.75 -11.78
C PRO A 200 -13.75 6.16 -11.42
N GLN A 201 -12.48 6.49 -11.60
CA GLN A 201 -11.88 7.76 -11.15
C GLN A 201 -12.65 9.01 -11.59
N HIS A 202 -13.16 9.03 -12.83
CA HIS A 202 -13.92 10.17 -13.34
C HIS A 202 -15.28 10.33 -12.65
N VAL A 203 -15.90 9.24 -12.19
CA VAL A 203 -17.15 9.26 -11.39
C VAL A 203 -16.82 9.73 -9.97
N SER A 204 -15.80 9.19 -9.33
CA SER A 204 -15.36 9.62 -8.01
C SER A 204 -14.95 11.10 -7.99
N LYS A 205 -14.30 11.56 -9.05
CA LYS A 205 -13.96 12.98 -9.23
C LYS A 205 -15.20 13.86 -9.30
N LEU A 206 -16.21 13.47 -10.09
CA LEU A 206 -17.44 14.21 -10.22
C LEU A 206 -18.20 14.27 -8.89
N ILE A 207 -18.29 13.14 -8.17
CA ILE A 207 -18.94 13.08 -6.85
C ILE A 207 -18.22 14.00 -5.86
N ALA A 208 -16.90 13.95 -5.79
CA ALA A 208 -16.10 14.81 -4.93
C ALA A 208 -16.33 16.30 -5.24
N GLN A 209 -16.34 16.68 -6.52
CA GLN A 209 -16.60 18.06 -6.93
C GLN A 209 -18.03 18.53 -6.57
N LEU A 210 -19.02 17.67 -6.72
CA LEU A 210 -20.40 17.99 -6.35
C LEU A 210 -20.56 18.13 -4.83
N ALA A 211 -20.00 17.20 -4.06
CA ALA A 211 -20.10 17.21 -2.59
C ALA A 211 -19.43 18.44 -1.96
N MET A 212 -18.34 18.91 -2.56
CA MET A 212 -17.55 20.03 -2.04
C MET A 212 -17.88 21.37 -2.74
N HIS A 213 -18.87 21.39 -3.64
CA HIS A 213 -19.22 22.61 -4.36
C HIS A 213 -19.60 23.75 -3.41
N GLY A 214 -18.93 24.89 -3.55
CA GLY A 214 -19.13 26.06 -2.70
C GLY A 214 -18.50 25.98 -1.30
N GLN A 215 -17.83 24.89 -0.96
CA GLN A 215 -17.06 24.77 0.28
C GLN A 215 -15.66 25.33 0.08
N THR A 216 -15.20 26.14 1.03
CA THR A 216 -13.82 26.68 1.09
C THR A 216 -13.00 26.01 2.19
N HIS A 217 -13.67 25.34 3.11
CA HIS A 217 -13.08 24.69 4.27
C HIS A 217 -13.88 23.45 4.61
N VAL A 218 -13.20 22.33 4.87
CA VAL A 218 -13.81 21.03 5.20
C VAL A 218 -13.05 20.43 6.37
N ASN A 219 -13.79 20.05 7.41
CA ASN A 219 -13.20 19.44 8.59
C ASN A 219 -12.88 17.96 8.37
N LYS A 220 -13.87 17.22 7.84
CA LYS A 220 -13.80 15.77 7.61
C LYS A 220 -14.38 15.43 6.25
N ILE A 221 -13.82 14.39 5.64
CA ILE A 221 -14.42 13.70 4.50
C ILE A 221 -14.75 12.28 4.93
N TYR A 222 -16.01 11.90 4.76
CA TYR A 222 -16.50 10.57 5.14
C TYR A 222 -17.14 9.85 3.97
N ASP A 223 -16.75 8.60 3.78
CA ASP A 223 -17.37 7.67 2.83
C ASP A 223 -17.95 6.46 3.58
N PRO A 224 -19.30 6.32 3.63
CA PRO A 224 -19.95 5.22 4.35
C PRO A 224 -19.81 3.86 3.65
N ALA A 225 -19.31 3.79 2.43
CA ALA A 225 -19.08 2.59 1.64
C ALA A 225 -17.74 2.73 0.89
N ALA A 226 -16.67 2.89 1.68
CA ALA A 226 -15.38 3.40 1.22
C ALA A 226 -14.76 2.61 0.06
N GLY A 227 -15.11 1.33 -0.10
CA GLY A 227 -14.48 0.50 -1.11
C GLY A 227 -12.96 0.50 -0.92
N SER A 228 -12.22 0.69 -2.01
CA SER A 228 -10.76 0.86 -1.98
C SER A 228 -10.29 2.28 -1.58
N GLY A 229 -11.17 3.16 -1.11
CA GLY A 229 -10.85 4.53 -0.75
C GLY A 229 -10.74 5.52 -1.92
N SER A 230 -11.11 5.10 -3.13
CA SER A 230 -10.95 5.91 -4.34
C SER A 230 -11.69 7.26 -4.27
N LEU A 231 -12.89 7.32 -3.69
CA LEU A 231 -13.65 8.56 -3.54
C LEU A 231 -12.96 9.53 -2.57
N LEU A 232 -12.49 9.03 -1.43
CA LEU A 232 -11.72 9.81 -0.45
C LEU A 232 -10.46 10.41 -1.08
N LEU A 233 -9.74 9.63 -1.87
CA LEU A 233 -8.52 10.08 -2.57
C LEU A 233 -8.80 11.08 -3.68
N GLN A 234 -9.92 10.96 -4.39
CA GLN A 234 -10.31 11.97 -5.36
C GLN A 234 -10.67 13.28 -4.67
N ALA A 235 -11.29 13.26 -3.50
CA ALA A 235 -11.50 14.46 -2.71
C ALA A 235 -10.16 15.11 -2.32
N LYS A 236 -9.16 14.34 -1.84
CA LYS A 236 -7.81 14.85 -1.59
C LYS A 236 -7.17 15.51 -2.82
N LYS A 237 -7.26 14.87 -3.99
CA LYS A 237 -6.69 15.39 -5.26
C LYS A 237 -7.37 16.67 -5.76
N GLN A 238 -8.64 16.90 -5.42
CA GLN A 238 -9.39 18.09 -5.86
C GLN A 238 -9.16 19.30 -4.97
N PHE A 239 -8.78 19.10 -3.71
CA PHE A 239 -8.69 20.14 -2.70
C PHE A 239 -7.31 20.16 -2.09
N ASP A 240 -6.76 21.35 -1.92
CA ASP A 240 -5.48 21.55 -1.28
C ASP A 240 -5.53 21.01 0.16
N ASN A 241 -4.43 20.42 0.64
CA ASN A 241 -4.30 19.84 1.98
C ASN A 241 -4.68 20.78 3.14
N HIS A 242 -4.71 22.08 2.90
CA HIS A 242 -5.12 23.09 3.88
C HIS A 242 -6.62 23.13 4.18
N ILE A 243 -7.43 22.45 3.37
CA ILE A 243 -8.89 22.51 3.46
C ILE A 243 -9.44 21.38 4.33
N ILE A 244 -8.68 20.28 4.53
CA ILE A 244 -9.13 19.11 5.28
C ILE A 244 -8.36 19.06 6.62
N GLU A 245 -9.03 19.41 7.70
CA GLU A 245 -8.38 19.54 9.02
C GLU A 245 -8.18 18.22 9.72
N GLU A 246 -9.24 17.43 9.91
CA GLU A 246 -9.18 16.19 10.67
C GLU A 246 -8.79 14.99 9.80
N GLY A 247 -9.16 14.98 8.53
CA GLY A 247 -8.75 13.95 7.59
C GLY A 247 -9.89 13.17 6.93
N PHE A 248 -9.60 11.89 6.62
CA PHE A 248 -10.42 11.02 5.80
C PHE A 248 -10.96 9.87 6.63
N PHE A 249 -12.28 9.66 6.55
CA PHE A 249 -12.98 8.66 7.32
C PHE A 249 -13.76 7.75 6.38
N GLY A 250 -13.73 6.46 6.65
CA GLY A 250 -14.44 5.51 5.80
C GLY A 250 -14.95 4.31 6.59
N GLN A 251 -15.95 3.63 6.02
CA GLN A 251 -16.42 2.36 6.54
C GLN A 251 -16.62 1.38 5.40
N GLU A 252 -16.11 0.15 5.56
CA GLU A 252 -16.15 -0.89 4.55
C GLU A 252 -16.51 -2.23 5.19
N ILE A 253 -17.41 -2.98 4.56
CA ILE A 253 -17.89 -4.26 5.08
C ILE A 253 -16.99 -5.44 4.68
N ASN A 254 -16.32 -5.34 3.53
CA ASN A 254 -15.46 -6.40 3.01
C ASN A 254 -14.04 -6.25 3.56
N HIS A 255 -13.52 -7.31 4.19
CA HIS A 255 -12.20 -7.29 4.85
C HIS A 255 -11.05 -7.00 3.88
N THR A 256 -11.02 -7.65 2.71
CA THR A 256 -9.97 -7.42 1.69
C THR A 256 -10.02 -5.98 1.18
N THR A 257 -11.22 -5.47 0.88
CA THR A 257 -11.40 -4.10 0.38
C THR A 257 -11.05 -3.05 1.45
N TYR A 258 -11.37 -3.33 2.71
CA TYR A 258 -10.92 -2.53 3.86
C TYR A 258 -9.39 -2.44 3.93
N ASN A 259 -8.67 -3.56 3.75
CA ASN A 259 -7.21 -3.56 3.70
C ASN A 259 -6.68 -2.75 2.52
N LEU A 260 -7.28 -2.91 1.33
CA LEU A 260 -6.93 -2.13 0.15
C LEU A 260 -7.11 -0.62 0.37
N ALA A 261 -8.18 -0.21 1.05
CA ALA A 261 -8.41 1.20 1.37
C ALA A 261 -7.31 1.78 2.26
N ARG A 262 -6.94 1.08 3.35
CA ARG A 262 -5.86 1.52 4.26
C ARG A 262 -4.52 1.62 3.54
N MET A 263 -4.14 0.60 2.77
CA MET A 263 -2.93 0.64 1.93
C MET A 263 -2.95 1.83 0.97
N ASN A 264 -4.11 2.10 0.38
CA ASN A 264 -4.27 3.20 -0.58
C ASN A 264 -4.09 4.59 0.08
N MET A 265 -4.55 4.75 1.34
CA MET A 265 -4.29 5.97 2.11
C MET A 265 -2.77 6.20 2.29
N PHE A 266 -2.04 5.18 2.75
CA PHE A 266 -0.59 5.27 2.91
C PHE A 266 0.13 5.58 1.59
N LEU A 267 -0.21 4.87 0.51
CA LEU A 267 0.39 5.06 -0.82
C LEU A 267 0.21 6.47 -1.40
N HIS A 268 -0.84 7.17 -0.96
CA HIS A 268 -1.07 8.58 -1.29
C HIS A 268 -0.54 9.54 -0.22
N ASN A 269 0.40 9.07 0.61
CA ASN A 269 1.05 9.84 1.67
C ASN A 269 0.05 10.49 2.66
N ILE A 270 -1.02 9.76 2.98
CA ILE A 270 -1.91 10.09 4.09
C ILE A 270 -1.42 9.28 5.27
N ASN A 271 -0.91 9.95 6.29
CA ASN A 271 -0.39 9.30 7.49
C ASN A 271 -1.54 8.76 8.36
N TYR A 272 -1.25 7.79 9.24
CA TYR A 272 -2.23 7.08 10.07
C TYR A 272 -3.09 8.01 10.93
N ASP A 273 -2.56 9.18 11.35
CA ASP A 273 -3.28 10.19 12.13
C ASP A 273 -4.27 11.04 11.31
N LYS A 274 -4.29 10.87 9.99
CA LYS A 274 -5.10 11.63 9.03
C LYS A 274 -6.16 10.79 8.31
N PHE A 275 -6.30 9.54 8.66
CA PHE A 275 -7.41 8.73 8.19
C PHE A 275 -7.88 7.74 9.27
N ASP A 276 -9.13 7.34 9.18
CA ASP A 276 -9.69 6.27 9.99
C ASP A 276 -10.70 5.46 9.15
N ILE A 277 -10.31 4.27 8.74
CA ILE A 277 -11.18 3.35 8.01
C ILE A 277 -11.61 2.24 8.96
N LYS A 278 -12.94 2.06 9.12
CA LYS A 278 -13.51 1.02 9.99
C LYS A 278 -14.07 -0.14 9.17
N LEU A 279 -13.82 -1.34 9.66
CA LEU A 279 -14.43 -2.56 9.13
C LEU A 279 -15.81 -2.75 9.76
N GLY A 280 -16.86 -2.85 8.95
CA GLY A 280 -18.21 -3.11 9.46
C GLY A 280 -19.32 -2.62 8.53
N ASN A 281 -20.54 -3.04 8.85
CA ASN A 281 -21.71 -2.66 8.08
C ASN A 281 -22.25 -1.30 8.56
N THR A 282 -22.13 -0.29 7.73
CA THR A 282 -22.53 1.09 8.04
C THR A 282 -24.02 1.23 8.37
N LEU A 283 -24.88 0.36 7.81
CA LEU A 283 -26.32 0.42 8.05
C LEU A 283 -26.73 -0.14 9.42
N THR A 284 -25.97 -1.10 9.95
CA THR A 284 -26.29 -1.76 11.22
C THR A 284 -25.40 -1.30 12.37
N GLU A 285 -24.16 -0.93 12.04
CA GLU A 285 -23.12 -0.55 13.03
C GLU A 285 -22.32 0.68 12.53
N PRO A 286 -22.96 1.88 12.45
CA PRO A 286 -22.23 3.07 12.01
C PRO A 286 -21.20 3.50 13.05
N HIS A 287 -19.93 3.56 12.66
CA HIS A 287 -18.84 3.99 13.53
C HIS A 287 -18.67 5.51 13.58
N PHE A 288 -19.06 6.20 12.51
CA PHE A 288 -18.97 7.66 12.42
C PHE A 288 -20.40 8.26 12.40
N ARG A 289 -20.63 9.26 13.24
CA ARG A 289 -21.91 9.96 13.39
C ARG A 289 -21.72 11.47 13.19
#